data_296413a0b6b7ce53389b7de239e58c89
#
_entry.id   296413a0b6b7ce53389b7de239e58c89
#
_cell.length_a   1.000
_cell.length_b   1.000
_cell.length_c   1.000
_cell.angle_alpha   90.00
_cell.angle_beta   90.00
_cell.angle_gamma   90.00
#
_symmetry.space_group_name_H-M   'P 1'
#
loop_
_entity.id
_entity.type
_entity.pdbx_description
1 polymer ?
#
loop_
_entity_poly.entity_id
_entity_poly.type
_entity_poly.pdbx_seq_one_letter_code
_entity_poly.pdbx_strand_id
1 'polypeptide(L)'
;MPAPIVTHTLFNRVGVYPTLKRQVTIAGRNLAANAVLLPHHHPYGQFTYAMQGMVRVTANNSSWIVPPQRAIWIPPDMEHTVTVLEPTLLRPVFVHASRSPFAGDDCKVVHVSNLLRELIAALEQHDEHEQSDRERLLSEMILDEVTRCAVRPMRVPLPADKRLKALCDALIDDPGVELTLQDWSGRVGASERTLTRLFERELGMSFVQWRQQVRLAHAAPLIARGMPLSQVAAQLGYASQSAFSAMFKKTFGSTPTAFFS
;
A
#
# COMPACT_ATOMS: atom_id res chain seq x y z
N MET A 1 -18.76 8.14 -11.45
CA MET A 1 -17.57 8.43 -10.64
C MET A 1 -16.96 9.74 -11.11
N PRO A 2 -16.57 10.67 -10.24
CA PRO A 2 -15.85 11.86 -10.67
C PRO A 2 -14.53 11.44 -11.32
N ALA A 3 -14.12 12.19 -12.36
CA ALA A 3 -12.85 11.95 -13.04
C ALA A 3 -11.67 12.05 -12.06
N PRO A 4 -10.61 11.24 -12.23
CA PRO A 4 -9.45 11.30 -11.35
C PRO A 4 -8.76 12.67 -11.46
N ILE A 5 -8.40 13.24 -10.32
CA ILE A 5 -7.62 14.47 -10.27
C ILE A 5 -6.16 14.09 -10.57
N VAL A 6 -5.76 14.32 -11.82
CA VAL A 6 -4.39 14.03 -12.28
C VAL A 6 -3.45 15.12 -11.76
N THR A 7 -2.49 14.76 -10.93
CA THR A 7 -1.49 15.67 -10.39
C THR A 7 -0.13 15.43 -11.06
N HIS A 8 0.15 16.20 -12.10
CA HIS A 8 1.42 16.14 -12.86
C HIS A 8 2.63 16.76 -12.13
N THR A 9 2.42 17.55 -11.07
CA THR A 9 3.42 18.53 -10.60
C THR A 9 4.04 18.19 -9.23
N LEU A 10 3.96 16.94 -8.78
CA LEU A 10 4.28 16.64 -7.38
C LEU A 10 5.77 16.38 -7.06
N PHE A 11 6.65 16.34 -8.07
CA PHE A 11 8.06 15.99 -7.87
C PHE A 11 9.06 17.12 -8.14
N ASN A 12 8.61 18.33 -8.50
CA ASN A 12 9.51 19.45 -8.89
C ASN A 12 9.86 20.41 -7.73
N ARG A 13 9.88 19.99 -6.46
CA ARG A 13 10.58 20.77 -5.46
C ARG A 13 12.07 20.43 -5.50
N VAL A 14 12.86 21.37 -6.01
CA VAL A 14 14.32 21.35 -5.91
C VAL A 14 14.69 21.30 -4.42
N GLY A 15 15.52 20.36 -4.02
CA GLY A 15 16.02 20.22 -2.64
C GLY A 15 15.46 19.04 -1.82
N VAL A 16 14.41 18.37 -2.29
CA VAL A 16 13.73 17.27 -1.53
C VAL A 16 14.35 15.89 -1.80
N TYR A 17 15.24 15.76 -2.76
CA TYR A 17 15.80 14.45 -3.14
C TYR A 17 17.01 14.08 -2.29
N PRO A 18 17.14 12.78 -1.90
CA PRO A 18 18.28 12.33 -1.13
C PRO A 18 19.56 12.40 -1.96
N THR A 19 20.65 12.75 -1.28
CA THR A 19 22.02 12.85 -1.83
C THR A 19 22.98 12.03 -0.97
N LEU A 20 24.22 11.85 -1.41
CA LEU A 20 25.25 11.18 -0.59
C LEU A 20 25.49 11.87 0.76
N LYS A 21 25.30 13.19 0.85
CA LYS A 21 25.45 13.95 2.10
C LYS A 21 24.17 13.92 2.95
N ARG A 22 23.00 14.02 2.32
CA ARG A 22 21.68 13.97 2.95
C ARG A 22 20.96 12.72 2.46
N GLN A 23 21.15 11.60 3.15
CA GLN A 23 20.75 10.27 2.66
C GLN A 23 19.27 9.98 2.87
N VAL A 24 18.59 10.70 3.72
CA VAL A 24 17.15 10.60 3.97
C VAL A 24 16.51 11.97 3.86
N THR A 25 15.41 12.06 3.13
CA THR A 25 14.61 13.31 3.00
C THR A 25 13.12 12.99 3.09
N ILE A 26 12.31 13.99 3.40
CA ILE A 26 10.85 13.84 3.50
C ILE A 26 10.17 14.92 2.66
N ALA A 27 9.10 14.54 1.95
CA ALA A 27 8.28 15.48 1.20
C ALA A 27 6.81 15.35 1.59
N GLY A 28 6.42 15.95 2.69
CA GLY A 28 5.04 15.93 3.18
C GLY A 28 4.04 16.49 2.18
N ARG A 29 2.89 15.82 2.01
CA ARG A 29 1.83 16.19 1.07
C ARG A 29 0.45 15.92 1.64
N ASN A 30 -0.47 16.84 1.37
CA ASN A 30 -1.88 16.67 1.65
C ASN A 30 -2.59 16.45 0.31
N LEU A 31 -3.17 15.29 0.14
CA LEU A 31 -3.77 14.85 -1.12
C LEU A 31 -5.27 14.60 -0.94
N ALA A 32 -6.06 15.07 -1.90
CA ALA A 32 -7.51 14.80 -1.93
C ALA A 32 -7.77 13.35 -2.37
N ALA A 33 -8.95 12.82 -1.99
CA ALA A 33 -9.41 11.54 -2.51
C ALA A 33 -9.45 11.53 -4.04
N ASN A 34 -9.18 10.38 -4.63
CA ASN A 34 -9.09 10.16 -6.08
C ASN A 34 -7.93 10.89 -6.79
N ALA A 35 -7.02 11.54 -6.07
CA ALA A 35 -5.79 12.03 -6.66
C ALA A 35 -4.93 10.84 -7.15
N VAL A 36 -4.33 10.98 -8.32
CA VAL A 36 -3.45 9.96 -8.91
C VAL A 36 -2.11 10.58 -9.23
N LEU A 37 -1.06 10.01 -8.67
CA LEU A 37 0.32 10.26 -9.13
C LEU A 37 0.59 9.26 -10.25
N LEU A 38 0.74 9.77 -11.46
CA LEU A 38 0.92 8.97 -12.68
C LEU A 38 2.14 8.04 -12.56
N PRO A 39 2.25 7.01 -13.43
CA PRO A 39 3.42 6.14 -13.46
C PRO A 39 4.71 6.93 -13.54
N HIS A 40 5.63 6.68 -12.61
CA HIS A 40 6.93 7.32 -12.52
C HIS A 40 7.91 6.41 -11.77
N HIS A 41 9.18 6.68 -11.95
CA HIS A 41 10.28 6.07 -11.21
C HIS A 41 11.31 7.12 -10.80
N HIS A 42 12.20 6.79 -9.90
CA HIS A 42 13.27 7.65 -9.42
C HIS A 42 14.46 6.82 -8.90
N PRO A 43 15.71 7.34 -8.93
CA PRO A 43 16.93 6.57 -8.62
C PRO A 43 17.18 6.38 -7.12
N TYR A 44 16.23 6.66 -6.27
CA TYR A 44 16.27 6.49 -4.82
C TYR A 44 15.10 5.65 -4.34
N GLY A 45 15.24 5.02 -3.19
CA GLY A 45 14.15 4.27 -2.57
C GLY A 45 13.12 5.19 -1.94
N GLN A 46 11.88 4.75 -1.87
CA GLN A 46 10.77 5.50 -1.27
C GLN A 46 10.04 4.64 -0.24
N PHE A 47 9.91 5.18 0.95
CA PHE A 47 9.08 4.63 2.01
C PHE A 47 7.79 5.46 2.09
N THR A 48 6.74 4.98 1.45
CA THR A 48 5.47 5.69 1.35
C THR A 48 4.63 5.45 2.59
N TYR A 49 4.57 6.44 3.47
CA TYR A 49 3.84 6.41 4.73
C TYR A 49 2.64 7.36 4.68
N ALA A 50 1.44 6.86 4.99
CA ALA A 50 0.24 7.66 5.18
C ALA A 50 -0.01 7.84 6.68
N MET A 51 0.15 9.08 7.20
CA MET A 51 -0.23 9.40 8.59
C MET A 51 -1.73 9.28 8.80
N GLN A 52 -2.50 9.71 7.82
CA GLN A 52 -3.96 9.63 7.77
C GLN A 52 -4.39 9.30 6.35
N GLY A 53 -5.58 8.72 6.24
CA GLY A 53 -6.13 8.31 4.95
C GLY A 53 -5.51 7.00 4.44
N MET A 54 -5.69 6.74 3.16
CA MET A 54 -5.34 5.47 2.55
C MET A 54 -4.89 5.67 1.11
N VAL A 55 -3.83 4.97 0.71
CA VAL A 55 -3.35 4.98 -0.67
C VAL A 55 -3.27 3.56 -1.23
N ARG A 56 -3.45 3.46 -2.54
CA ARG A 56 -3.11 2.29 -3.33
C ARG A 56 -1.80 2.56 -4.07
N VAL A 57 -0.83 1.72 -3.91
CA VAL A 57 0.41 1.72 -4.71
C VAL A 57 0.35 0.56 -5.68
N THR A 58 0.61 0.82 -6.95
CA THR A 58 0.68 -0.19 -8.01
C THR A 58 2.06 -0.17 -8.62
N ALA A 59 2.74 -1.30 -8.63
CA ALA A 59 4.06 -1.51 -9.23
C ALA A 59 4.22 -2.98 -9.62
N ASN A 60 5.01 -3.28 -10.64
CA ASN A 60 5.40 -4.63 -11.04
C ASN A 60 4.24 -5.65 -11.01
N ASN A 61 3.14 -5.35 -11.73
CA ASN A 61 1.92 -6.17 -11.80
C ASN A 61 1.34 -6.57 -10.43
N SER A 62 1.46 -5.70 -9.46
CA SER A 62 0.92 -5.91 -8.11
C SER A 62 0.37 -4.61 -7.55
N SER A 63 -0.59 -4.74 -6.67
CA SER A 63 -1.19 -3.61 -5.95
C SER A 63 -1.11 -3.84 -4.45
N TRP A 64 -0.88 -2.76 -3.72
CA TRP A 64 -0.86 -2.73 -2.25
C TRP A 64 -1.77 -1.62 -1.76
N ILE A 65 -2.67 -1.95 -0.86
CA ILE A 65 -3.45 -0.96 -0.11
C ILE A 65 -2.68 -0.67 1.17
N VAL A 66 -2.28 0.59 1.33
CA VAL A 66 -1.46 1.06 2.46
C VAL A 66 -2.36 1.87 3.40
N PRO A 67 -2.80 1.29 4.53
CA PRO A 67 -3.61 1.96 5.52
C PRO A 67 -2.76 2.81 6.46
N PRO A 68 -3.37 3.62 7.35
CA PRO A 68 -2.67 4.27 8.45
C PRO A 68 -1.83 3.27 9.26
N GLN A 69 -0.71 3.73 9.82
CA GLN A 69 0.28 2.92 10.56
C GLN A 69 1.00 1.84 9.73
N ARG A 70 0.84 1.87 8.41
CA ARG A 70 1.61 1.04 7.48
C ARG A 70 2.32 1.95 6.49
N ALA A 71 3.42 1.45 5.98
CA ALA A 71 4.11 2.04 4.86
C ALA A 71 4.49 0.97 3.85
N ILE A 72 4.72 1.40 2.61
CA ILE A 72 5.28 0.54 1.59
C ILE A 72 6.66 1.06 1.20
N TRP A 73 7.65 0.17 1.23
CA TRP A 73 8.93 0.38 0.61
C TRP A 73 8.83 0.12 -0.88
N ILE A 74 9.29 1.07 -1.68
CA ILE A 74 9.41 1.01 -3.13
C ILE A 74 10.90 1.13 -3.43
N PRO A 75 11.52 0.10 -4.04
CA PRO A 75 12.95 0.12 -4.38
C PRO A 75 13.32 1.24 -5.37
N PRO A 76 14.61 1.65 -5.43
CA PRO A 76 15.09 2.52 -6.49
C PRO A 76 14.71 2.01 -7.89
N ASP A 77 14.47 2.92 -8.82
CA ASP A 77 14.14 2.69 -10.23
C ASP A 77 12.87 1.86 -10.50
N MET A 78 12.10 1.52 -9.47
CA MET A 78 10.82 0.82 -9.60
C MET A 78 9.74 1.77 -10.11
N GLU A 79 9.22 1.50 -11.32
CA GLU A 79 8.05 2.23 -11.83
C GLU A 79 6.83 1.93 -10.98
N HIS A 80 6.16 2.99 -10.52
CA HIS A 80 4.98 2.88 -9.67
C HIS A 80 3.98 4.02 -9.86
N THR A 81 2.75 3.73 -9.46
CA THR A 81 1.61 4.66 -9.44
C THR A 81 1.06 4.72 -8.02
N VAL A 82 0.69 5.91 -7.56
CA VAL A 82 0.01 6.08 -6.27
C VAL A 82 -1.38 6.64 -6.51
N THR A 83 -2.42 5.93 -6.05
CA THR A 83 -3.81 6.38 -6.09
C THR A 83 -4.26 6.65 -4.66
N VAL A 84 -4.82 7.83 -4.43
CA VAL A 84 -5.34 8.24 -3.13
C VAL A 84 -6.78 7.76 -3.01
N LEU A 85 -7.05 6.84 -2.08
CA LEU A 85 -8.37 6.25 -1.88
C LEU A 85 -9.24 7.10 -0.95
N GLU A 86 -8.62 7.80 0.01
CA GLU A 86 -9.24 8.72 0.95
C GLU A 86 -8.37 9.97 1.10
N PRO A 87 -8.89 11.12 1.53
CA PRO A 87 -8.06 12.29 1.82
C PRO A 87 -6.88 11.90 2.72
N THR A 88 -5.66 12.12 2.26
CA THR A 88 -4.45 11.52 2.85
C THR A 88 -3.41 12.58 3.21
N LEU A 89 -2.87 12.46 4.42
CA LEU A 89 -1.63 13.12 4.84
C LEU A 89 -0.46 12.18 4.53
N LEU A 90 0.11 12.32 3.34
CA LEU A 90 1.20 11.48 2.87
C LEU A 90 2.55 12.04 3.31
N ARG A 91 3.42 11.18 3.84
CA ARG A 91 4.79 11.51 4.28
C ARG A 91 5.76 10.52 3.63
N PRO A 92 6.05 10.66 2.34
CA PRO A 92 7.06 9.85 1.71
C PRO A 92 8.44 10.20 2.28
N VAL A 93 9.14 9.18 2.73
CA VAL A 93 10.54 9.25 3.14
C VAL A 93 11.36 8.71 1.98
N PHE A 94 12.21 9.54 1.41
CA PHE A 94 13.12 9.17 0.32
C PHE A 94 14.47 8.78 0.90
N VAL A 95 15.03 7.69 0.40
CA VAL A 95 16.28 7.11 0.89
C VAL A 95 17.24 6.95 -0.28
N HIS A 96 18.45 7.48 -0.14
CA HIS A 96 19.50 7.31 -1.17
C HIS A 96 19.74 5.83 -1.45
N ALA A 97 19.93 5.45 -2.72
CA ALA A 97 20.03 4.04 -3.13
C ALA A 97 21.10 3.24 -2.36
N SER A 98 22.23 3.88 -2.00
CA SER A 98 23.29 3.25 -1.21
C SER A 98 22.90 2.87 0.23
N ARG A 99 21.77 3.35 0.71
CA ARG A 99 21.24 3.12 2.05
C ARG A 99 19.92 2.36 2.04
N SER A 100 19.62 1.66 0.94
CA SER A 100 18.41 0.82 0.84
C SER A 100 18.29 -0.12 2.03
N PRO A 101 17.20 -0.03 2.84
CA PRO A 101 17.07 -0.82 4.08
C PRO A 101 16.73 -2.29 3.81
N PHE A 102 16.31 -2.62 2.59
CA PHE A 102 15.93 -3.97 2.22
C PHE A 102 16.72 -4.45 1.00
N ALA A 103 17.11 -5.71 1.03
CA ALA A 103 17.70 -6.38 -0.13
C ALA A 103 16.62 -6.74 -1.16
N GLY A 104 16.99 -6.72 -2.45
CA GLY A 104 16.15 -7.09 -3.60
C GLY A 104 15.25 -5.95 -4.08
N ASP A 105 14.59 -6.22 -5.22
CA ASP A 105 13.85 -5.24 -5.99
C ASP A 105 12.32 -5.33 -5.80
N ASP A 106 11.87 -5.95 -4.70
CA ASP A 106 10.44 -6.10 -4.41
C ASP A 106 9.94 -5.02 -3.46
N CYS A 107 8.73 -4.53 -3.73
CA CYS A 107 7.99 -3.70 -2.78
C CYS A 107 7.65 -4.48 -1.50
N LYS A 108 7.77 -3.84 -0.34
CA LYS A 108 7.49 -4.46 0.97
C LYS A 108 6.57 -3.58 1.81
N VAL A 109 5.46 -4.14 2.27
CA VAL A 109 4.61 -3.45 3.26
C VAL A 109 5.14 -3.76 4.65
N VAL A 110 5.30 -2.72 5.45
CA VAL A 110 5.86 -2.81 6.80
C VAL A 110 5.00 -2.06 7.81
N HIS A 111 5.14 -2.43 9.06
CA HIS A 111 4.52 -1.73 10.19
C HIS A 111 5.34 -0.48 10.54
N VAL A 112 4.66 0.65 10.76
CA VAL A 112 5.30 1.89 11.26
C VAL A 112 5.13 1.94 12.77
N SER A 113 6.23 1.78 13.52
CA SER A 113 6.23 1.90 14.98
C SER A 113 5.90 3.33 15.41
N ASN A 114 5.47 3.49 16.66
CA ASN A 114 5.27 4.84 17.24
C ASN A 114 6.57 5.65 17.21
N LEU A 115 7.71 5.02 17.47
CA LEU A 115 9.01 5.68 17.40
C LEU A 115 9.31 6.14 15.98
N LEU A 116 9.17 5.28 14.97
CA LEU A 116 9.39 5.64 13.57
C LEU A 116 8.50 6.80 13.12
N ARG A 117 7.23 6.81 13.55
CA ARG A 117 6.29 7.91 13.26
C ARG A 117 6.80 9.25 13.81
N GLU A 118 7.23 9.28 15.08
CA GLU A 118 7.74 10.51 15.72
C GLU A 118 9.07 10.95 15.11
N LEU A 119 9.95 10.04 14.72
CA LEU A 119 11.19 10.34 14.01
C LEU A 119 10.93 10.99 12.65
N ILE A 120 9.97 10.45 11.88
CA ILE A 120 9.52 11.03 10.60
C ILE A 120 8.99 12.45 10.83
N ALA A 121 8.12 12.64 11.82
CA ALA A 121 7.58 13.95 12.15
C ALA A 121 8.68 14.97 12.59
N ALA A 122 9.65 14.51 13.37
CA ALA A 122 10.77 15.34 13.81
C ALA A 122 11.68 15.73 12.64
N LEU A 123 11.93 14.82 11.69
CA LEU A 123 12.74 15.11 10.50
C LEU A 123 12.01 16.05 9.53
N GLU A 124 10.67 15.92 9.39
CA GLU A 124 9.86 16.82 8.54
C GLU A 124 9.89 18.28 9.02
N GLN A 125 10.02 18.50 10.32
CA GLN A 125 10.09 19.86 10.92
C GLN A 125 11.48 20.49 10.80
N HIS A 126 12.48 19.73 10.35
CA HIS A 126 13.84 20.22 10.22
C HIS A 126 14.00 21.09 8.96
N ASP A 127 14.78 22.17 9.04
CA ASP A 127 15.03 23.05 7.90
C ASP A 127 15.79 22.29 6.80
N GLU A 128 15.23 22.27 5.59
CA GLU A 128 15.84 21.61 4.43
C GLU A 128 17.20 22.22 4.01
N HIS A 129 17.51 23.43 4.46
CA HIS A 129 18.72 24.14 4.09
C HIS A 129 19.87 23.96 5.08
N GLU A 130 19.60 23.43 6.27
CA GLU A 130 20.60 23.25 7.32
C GLU A 130 20.96 21.78 7.53
N GLN A 131 22.20 21.42 7.19
CA GLN A 131 22.77 20.10 7.55
C GLN A 131 23.23 20.15 9.00
N SER A 132 22.45 19.60 9.92
CA SER A 132 22.79 19.55 11.33
C SER A 132 23.11 18.11 11.79
N ASP A 133 23.84 18.01 12.90
CA ASP A 133 24.04 16.71 13.57
C ASP A 133 22.72 16.06 13.97
N ARG A 134 21.72 16.87 14.35
CA ARG A 134 20.38 16.40 14.66
C ARG A 134 19.71 15.72 13.46
N GLU A 135 19.75 16.32 12.28
CA GLU A 135 19.21 15.74 11.05
C GLU A 135 19.87 14.39 10.74
N ARG A 136 21.20 14.34 10.84
CA ARG A 136 21.96 13.09 10.62
C ARG A 136 21.53 11.99 11.59
N LEU A 137 21.42 12.31 12.88
CA LEU A 137 20.96 11.34 13.90
C LEU A 137 19.56 10.86 13.66
N LEU A 138 18.61 11.75 13.33
CA LEU A 138 17.24 11.38 12.98
C LEU A 138 17.20 10.46 11.75
N SER A 139 17.98 10.76 10.72
CA SER A 139 18.07 9.94 9.51
C SER A 139 18.60 8.54 9.80
N GLU A 140 19.65 8.40 10.60
CA GLU A 140 20.20 7.10 11.01
C GLU A 140 19.19 6.29 11.84
N MET A 141 18.48 6.93 12.77
CA MET A 141 17.44 6.26 13.56
C MET A 141 16.26 5.82 12.69
N ILE A 142 15.83 6.62 11.71
CA ILE A 142 14.79 6.24 10.76
C ILE A 142 15.22 5.01 9.97
N LEU A 143 16.44 4.97 9.45
CA LEU A 143 16.96 3.82 8.70
C LEU A 143 17.05 2.57 9.56
N ASP A 144 17.52 2.66 10.81
CA ASP A 144 17.56 1.54 11.75
C ASP A 144 16.14 1.02 12.04
N GLU A 145 15.20 1.89 12.37
CA GLU A 145 13.81 1.50 12.61
C GLU A 145 13.17 0.85 11.39
N VAL A 146 13.38 1.38 10.18
CA VAL A 146 12.83 0.80 8.94
C VAL A 146 13.38 -0.60 8.70
N THR A 147 14.67 -0.84 8.94
CA THR A 147 15.27 -2.19 8.80
C THR A 147 14.71 -3.22 9.78
N ARG A 148 14.26 -2.76 10.95
CA ARG A 148 13.65 -3.60 12.00
C ARG A 148 12.16 -3.83 11.80
N CYS A 149 11.53 -3.11 10.88
CA CYS A 149 10.10 -3.22 10.64
C CYS A 149 9.71 -4.63 10.20
N ALA A 150 8.65 -5.18 10.81
CA ALA A 150 8.09 -6.45 10.39
C ALA A 150 7.44 -6.32 9.00
N VAL A 151 7.96 -7.07 8.03
CA VAL A 151 7.36 -7.18 6.68
C VAL A 151 6.06 -7.97 6.77
N ARG A 152 5.02 -7.50 6.06
CA ARG A 152 3.70 -8.13 6.03
C ARG A 152 3.28 -8.50 4.61
N PRO A 153 2.71 -9.68 4.38
CA PRO A 153 2.23 -10.12 3.07
C PRO A 153 0.90 -9.44 2.73
N MET A 154 0.95 -8.21 2.22
CA MET A 154 -0.25 -7.45 1.83
C MET A 154 -0.27 -7.15 0.33
N ARG A 155 0.36 -7.99 -0.45
CA ARG A 155 0.40 -7.90 -1.91
C ARG A 155 -0.88 -8.47 -2.52
N VAL A 156 -1.50 -7.72 -3.43
CA VAL A 156 -2.59 -8.19 -4.29
C VAL A 156 -2.04 -8.25 -5.71
N PRO A 157 -1.75 -9.45 -6.26
CA PRO A 157 -1.23 -9.56 -7.63
C PRO A 157 -2.29 -9.13 -8.64
N LEU A 158 -1.87 -8.45 -9.71
CA LEU A 158 -2.73 -7.96 -10.78
C LEU A 158 -2.44 -8.72 -12.08
N PRO A 159 -3.48 -9.09 -12.85
CA PRO A 159 -3.32 -9.80 -14.09
C PRO A 159 -2.98 -8.87 -15.26
N ALA A 160 -2.38 -9.46 -16.32
CA ALA A 160 -2.13 -8.78 -17.59
C ALA A 160 -3.32 -8.87 -18.55
N ASP A 161 -4.09 -9.97 -18.53
CA ASP A 161 -5.30 -10.13 -19.36
C ASP A 161 -6.35 -9.06 -19.02
N LYS A 162 -6.76 -8.28 -20.00
CA LYS A 162 -7.67 -7.12 -19.84
C LYS A 162 -9.02 -7.50 -19.20
N ARG A 163 -9.56 -8.68 -19.50
CA ARG A 163 -10.85 -9.16 -18.97
C ARG A 163 -10.72 -9.51 -17.50
N LEU A 164 -9.67 -10.25 -17.16
CA LEU A 164 -9.39 -10.59 -15.78
C LEU A 164 -9.03 -9.33 -14.98
N LYS A 165 -8.29 -8.39 -15.58
CA LYS A 165 -7.97 -7.10 -14.97
C LYS A 165 -9.21 -6.30 -14.62
N ALA A 166 -10.20 -6.21 -15.52
CA ALA A 166 -11.46 -5.51 -15.27
C ALA A 166 -12.22 -6.10 -14.08
N LEU A 167 -12.25 -7.44 -13.93
CA LEU A 167 -12.82 -8.12 -12.77
C LEU A 167 -12.03 -7.77 -11.50
N CYS A 168 -10.71 -7.86 -11.56
CA CYS A 168 -9.84 -7.57 -10.41
C CYS A 168 -9.96 -6.11 -9.96
N ASP A 169 -9.95 -5.16 -10.88
CA ASP A 169 -10.08 -3.73 -10.56
C ASP A 169 -11.43 -3.45 -9.87
N ALA A 170 -12.53 -4.01 -10.39
CA ALA A 170 -13.85 -3.84 -9.79
C ALA A 170 -13.94 -4.39 -8.35
N LEU A 171 -13.31 -5.53 -8.06
CA LEU A 171 -13.27 -6.11 -6.71
C LEU A 171 -12.28 -5.39 -5.78
N ILE A 172 -11.25 -4.76 -6.32
CA ILE A 172 -10.36 -3.89 -5.54
C ILE A 172 -11.07 -2.59 -5.17
N ASP A 173 -11.91 -2.06 -6.04
CA ASP A 173 -12.70 -0.84 -5.76
C ASP A 173 -13.86 -1.12 -4.79
N ASP A 174 -14.50 -2.28 -4.89
CA ASP A 174 -15.57 -2.72 -3.98
C ASP A 174 -15.39 -4.20 -3.57
N PRO A 175 -14.67 -4.46 -2.47
CA PRO A 175 -14.39 -5.83 -1.99
C PRO A 175 -15.61 -6.55 -1.42
N GLY A 176 -16.70 -5.83 -1.13
CA GLY A 176 -17.95 -6.38 -0.63
C GLY A 176 -18.82 -7.07 -1.69
N VAL A 177 -18.52 -6.86 -2.97
CA VAL A 177 -19.29 -7.48 -4.06
C VAL A 177 -19.33 -9.01 -3.94
N GLU A 178 -20.53 -9.58 -3.89
CA GLU A 178 -20.73 -11.03 -3.68
C GLU A 178 -20.89 -11.83 -4.98
N LEU A 179 -20.62 -11.24 -6.13
CA LEU A 179 -20.73 -11.92 -7.42
C LEU A 179 -19.84 -13.17 -7.50
N THR A 180 -20.39 -14.23 -8.04
CA THR A 180 -19.66 -15.46 -8.36
C THR A 180 -18.80 -15.30 -9.61
N LEU A 181 -17.88 -16.24 -9.87
CA LEU A 181 -17.10 -16.21 -11.10
C LEU A 181 -17.99 -16.39 -12.35
N GLN A 182 -19.11 -17.09 -12.22
CA GLN A 182 -20.13 -17.24 -13.27
C GLN A 182 -20.79 -15.90 -13.58
N ASP A 183 -21.16 -15.11 -12.56
CA ASP A 183 -21.76 -13.78 -12.74
C ASP A 183 -20.78 -12.83 -13.43
N TRP A 184 -19.48 -12.91 -13.06
CA TRP A 184 -18.42 -12.15 -13.68
C TRP A 184 -18.19 -12.52 -15.15
N SER A 185 -18.39 -13.79 -15.52
CA SER A 185 -18.18 -14.27 -16.89
C SER A 185 -19.03 -13.50 -17.90
N GLY A 186 -20.29 -13.23 -17.56
CA GLY A 186 -21.20 -12.43 -18.39
C GLY A 186 -20.80 -10.94 -18.50
N ARG A 187 -20.09 -10.41 -17.50
CA ARG A 187 -19.71 -8.98 -17.44
C ARG A 187 -18.42 -8.68 -18.18
N VAL A 188 -17.46 -9.60 -18.13
CA VAL A 188 -16.12 -9.37 -18.68
C VAL A 188 -15.87 -10.06 -20.03
N GLY A 189 -16.87 -10.73 -20.59
CA GLY A 189 -16.77 -11.38 -21.90
C GLY A 189 -15.82 -12.58 -21.92
N ALA A 190 -15.74 -13.36 -20.84
CA ALA A 190 -14.94 -14.58 -20.75
C ALA A 190 -15.70 -15.65 -19.99
N SER A 191 -15.66 -16.90 -20.46
CA SER A 191 -16.31 -18.01 -19.74
C SER A 191 -15.68 -18.23 -18.36
N GLU A 192 -16.45 -18.78 -17.40
CA GLU A 192 -15.96 -19.13 -16.07
C GLU A 192 -14.69 -20.01 -16.13
N ARG A 193 -14.68 -21.00 -17.03
CA ARG A 193 -13.49 -21.85 -17.28
C ARG A 193 -12.27 -21.03 -17.73
N THR A 194 -12.49 -20.02 -18.57
CA THR A 194 -11.41 -19.13 -19.03
C THR A 194 -10.88 -18.29 -17.87
N LEU A 195 -11.76 -17.72 -17.06
CA LEU A 195 -11.38 -16.91 -15.90
C LEU A 195 -10.63 -17.77 -14.87
N THR A 196 -11.11 -18.98 -14.55
CA THR A 196 -10.43 -19.91 -13.63
C THR A 196 -8.98 -20.15 -14.09
N ARG A 197 -8.80 -20.49 -15.37
CA ARG A 197 -7.47 -20.75 -15.94
C ARG A 197 -6.59 -19.49 -15.93
N LEU A 198 -7.17 -18.31 -16.14
CA LEU A 198 -6.43 -17.04 -16.07
C LEU A 198 -5.96 -16.74 -14.64
N PHE A 199 -6.80 -16.96 -13.62
CA PHE A 199 -6.41 -16.81 -12.22
C PHE A 199 -5.21 -17.72 -11.87
N GLU A 200 -5.28 -18.99 -12.23
CA GLU A 200 -4.19 -19.94 -11.98
C GLU A 200 -2.92 -19.59 -12.74
N ARG A 201 -3.03 -19.27 -14.04
CA ARG A 201 -1.87 -19.00 -14.90
C ARG A 201 -1.16 -17.70 -14.57
N GLU A 202 -1.91 -16.59 -14.35
CA GLU A 202 -1.33 -15.27 -14.21
C GLU A 202 -1.10 -14.87 -12.74
N LEU A 203 -1.93 -15.37 -11.83
CA LEU A 203 -1.88 -14.97 -10.42
C LEU A 203 -1.44 -16.11 -9.49
N GLY A 204 -1.32 -17.35 -10.00
CA GLY A 204 -0.89 -18.50 -9.24
C GLY A 204 -1.86 -18.93 -8.15
N MET A 205 -3.14 -18.56 -8.23
CA MET A 205 -4.15 -18.82 -7.20
C MET A 205 -5.56 -18.85 -7.78
N SER A 206 -6.51 -19.40 -6.99
CA SER A 206 -7.92 -19.38 -7.37
C SER A 206 -8.56 -17.99 -7.16
N PHE A 207 -9.71 -17.76 -7.83
CA PHE A 207 -10.55 -16.57 -7.61
C PHE A 207 -10.88 -16.33 -6.13
N VAL A 208 -11.24 -17.41 -5.41
CA VAL A 208 -11.60 -17.32 -3.99
C VAL A 208 -10.41 -16.87 -3.16
N GLN A 209 -9.22 -17.43 -3.39
CA GLN A 209 -8.00 -17.04 -2.68
C GLN A 209 -7.62 -15.58 -2.98
N TRP A 210 -7.70 -15.18 -4.25
CA TRP A 210 -7.40 -13.81 -4.66
C TRP A 210 -8.38 -12.81 -4.04
N ARG A 211 -9.70 -13.09 -4.10
CA ARG A 211 -10.72 -12.26 -3.46
C ARG A 211 -10.53 -12.14 -1.95
N GLN A 212 -10.09 -13.21 -1.29
CA GLN A 212 -9.73 -13.16 0.13
C GLN A 212 -8.57 -12.21 0.40
N GLN A 213 -7.53 -12.21 -0.43
CA GLN A 213 -6.41 -11.26 -0.28
C GLN A 213 -6.87 -9.81 -0.43
N VAL A 214 -7.73 -9.50 -1.41
CA VAL A 214 -8.33 -8.16 -1.57
C VAL A 214 -9.10 -7.76 -0.33
N ARG A 215 -10.01 -8.62 0.15
CA ARG A 215 -10.81 -8.35 1.36
C ARG A 215 -9.93 -8.09 2.59
N LEU A 216 -8.85 -8.86 2.74
CA LEU A 216 -7.90 -8.68 3.83
C LEU A 216 -7.12 -7.37 3.72
N ALA A 217 -6.71 -6.98 2.52
CA ALA A 217 -6.06 -5.70 2.30
C ALA A 217 -6.97 -4.52 2.69
N HIS A 218 -8.28 -4.63 2.43
CA HIS A 218 -9.28 -3.64 2.84
C HIS A 218 -9.66 -3.70 4.32
N ALA A 219 -9.51 -4.86 4.98
CA ALA A 219 -9.78 -4.99 6.41
C ALA A 219 -8.83 -4.12 7.25
N ALA A 220 -7.56 -4.08 6.86
CA ALA A 220 -6.51 -3.39 7.61
C ALA A 220 -6.85 -1.91 7.93
N PRO A 221 -7.22 -1.07 6.96
CA PRO A 221 -7.57 0.32 7.24
C PRO A 221 -8.84 0.49 8.07
N LEU A 222 -9.82 -0.38 7.90
CA LEU A 222 -11.08 -0.32 8.65
C LEU A 222 -10.83 -0.60 10.14
N ILE A 223 -10.02 -1.62 10.44
CA ILE A 223 -9.64 -1.99 11.81
C ILE A 223 -8.74 -0.92 12.44
N ALA A 224 -7.77 -0.39 11.69
CA ALA A 224 -6.88 0.66 12.17
C ALA A 224 -7.64 1.95 12.59
N ARG A 225 -8.81 2.20 11.98
CA ARG A 225 -9.72 3.30 12.35
C ARG A 225 -10.66 2.98 13.51
N GLY A 226 -10.52 1.81 14.13
CA GLY A 226 -11.35 1.37 15.25
C GLY A 226 -12.75 0.89 14.85
N MET A 227 -13.00 0.58 13.57
CA MET A 227 -14.28 0.03 13.14
C MET A 227 -14.53 -1.32 13.85
N PRO A 228 -15.72 -1.56 14.43
CA PRO A 228 -16.06 -2.85 15.04
C PRO A 228 -15.90 -4.00 14.05
N LEU A 229 -15.29 -5.11 14.50
CA LEU A 229 -15.00 -6.26 13.61
C LEU A 229 -16.25 -6.85 12.96
N SER A 230 -17.42 -6.74 13.58
CA SER A 230 -18.70 -7.14 12.98
C SER A 230 -19.06 -6.29 11.76
N GLN A 231 -18.82 -4.98 11.83
CA GLN A 231 -19.03 -4.06 10.70
C GLN A 231 -18.00 -4.28 9.60
N VAL A 232 -16.73 -4.49 9.96
CA VAL A 232 -15.67 -4.86 9.01
C VAL A 232 -16.05 -6.12 8.25
N ALA A 233 -16.49 -7.17 8.96
CA ALA A 233 -16.92 -8.42 8.36
C ALA A 233 -18.08 -8.21 7.37
N ALA A 234 -19.12 -7.48 7.76
CA ALA A 234 -20.27 -7.17 6.92
C ALA A 234 -19.88 -6.37 5.67
N GLN A 235 -19.08 -5.31 5.83
CA GLN A 235 -18.64 -4.47 4.70
C GLN A 235 -17.78 -5.24 3.69
N LEU A 236 -17.04 -6.24 4.15
CA LEU A 236 -16.18 -7.07 3.29
C LEU A 236 -16.87 -8.33 2.76
N GLY A 237 -18.20 -8.46 2.97
CA GLY A 237 -18.99 -9.59 2.46
C GLY A 237 -18.70 -10.91 3.17
N TYR A 238 -18.41 -10.89 4.48
CA TYR A 238 -18.35 -12.09 5.32
C TYR A 238 -19.68 -12.33 6.02
N ALA A 239 -20.11 -13.59 6.08
CA ALA A 239 -21.35 -13.98 6.73
C ALA A 239 -21.39 -13.68 8.25
N SER A 240 -20.21 -13.55 8.90
CA SER A 240 -20.11 -13.23 10.32
C SER A 240 -18.71 -12.72 10.69
N GLN A 241 -18.63 -12.04 11.84
CA GLN A 241 -17.36 -11.66 12.46
C GLN A 241 -16.46 -12.89 12.74
N SER A 242 -17.05 -14.01 13.13
CA SER A 242 -16.30 -15.24 13.42
C SER A 242 -15.66 -15.81 12.15
N ALA A 243 -16.39 -15.81 11.02
CA ALA A 243 -15.86 -16.24 9.72
C ALA A 243 -14.70 -15.37 9.26
N PHE A 244 -14.84 -14.04 9.38
CA PHE A 244 -13.77 -13.08 9.11
C PHE A 244 -12.55 -13.32 10.00
N SER A 245 -12.73 -13.42 11.33
CA SER A 245 -11.62 -13.59 12.29
C SER A 245 -10.88 -14.91 12.09
N ALA A 246 -11.58 -15.99 11.79
CA ALA A 246 -10.98 -17.29 11.50
C ALA A 246 -10.11 -17.24 10.23
N MET A 247 -10.63 -16.62 9.17
CA MET A 247 -9.91 -16.45 7.92
C MET A 247 -8.68 -15.53 8.09
N PHE A 248 -8.84 -14.40 8.80
CA PHE A 248 -7.75 -13.48 9.11
C PHE A 248 -6.61 -14.20 9.86
N LYS A 249 -6.96 -14.94 10.91
CA LYS A 249 -5.99 -15.75 11.68
C LYS A 249 -5.29 -16.81 10.83
N LYS A 250 -6.02 -17.47 9.94
CA LYS A 250 -5.45 -18.45 9.00
C LYS A 250 -4.40 -17.81 8.08
N THR A 251 -4.63 -16.59 7.64
CA THR A 251 -3.76 -15.90 6.68
C THR A 251 -2.57 -15.20 7.35
N PHE A 252 -2.78 -14.57 8.50
CA PHE A 252 -1.76 -13.74 9.17
C PHE A 252 -1.18 -14.35 10.45
N GLY A 253 -1.65 -15.54 10.86
CA GLY A 253 -1.18 -16.24 12.06
C GLY A 253 -1.69 -15.67 13.39
N SER A 254 -2.37 -14.52 13.38
CA SER A 254 -2.90 -13.84 14.57
C SER A 254 -4.32 -13.33 14.33
N THR A 255 -5.05 -13.08 15.42
CA THR A 255 -6.40 -12.48 15.31
C THR A 255 -6.33 -11.04 14.81
N PRO A 256 -7.40 -10.50 14.20
CA PRO A 256 -7.42 -9.10 13.77
C PRO A 256 -7.01 -8.13 14.88
N THR A 257 -7.55 -8.27 16.07
CA THR A 257 -7.22 -7.41 17.22
C THR A 257 -5.74 -7.48 17.57
N ALA A 258 -5.15 -8.67 17.69
CA ALA A 258 -3.74 -8.83 18.03
C ALA A 258 -2.78 -8.40 16.90
N PHE A 259 -3.26 -8.32 15.66
CA PHE A 259 -2.47 -7.89 14.51
C PHE A 259 -2.33 -6.36 14.44
N PHE A 260 -3.32 -5.62 14.97
CA PHE A 260 -3.36 -4.15 14.95
C PHE A 260 -3.13 -3.51 16.32
N SER A 261 -2.93 -4.31 17.39
CA SER A 261 -2.41 -3.84 18.69
C SER A 261 -0.90 -3.63 18.59
#